data_702ad6c46c5bb514ff9091490dd1094a
#
_entry.id   702ad6c46c5bb514ff9091490dd1094a
#
_cell.length_a   1.000
_cell.length_b   1.000
_cell.length_c   1.000
_cell.angle_alpha   90.00
_cell.angle_beta   90.00
_cell.angle_gamma   90.00
#
_symmetry.space_group_name_H-M   'P 1'
#
loop_
_entity.id
_entity.type
_entity.pdbx_description
1 polymer ?
#
loop_
_entity_poly.entity_id
_entity_poly.type
_entity_poly.pdbx_seq_one_letter_code
_entity_poly.pdbx_strand_id
1 'polypeptide(L)'
;MPGVSWKSAAWLACCFAWFSLGQARPLTAPFDEPPGWAREAIWYQIFVERFRNGDSANDPRPEYMRGAYPGYVPANWKVTPWHQDWYEQEDWARAEAGDFHKLAAARRFGGDLQGVLHKLDYLQDLGITAIYFNPLNDSPSLHKYDARHYRHIDRTFGPDPAGDTAIIDAEDPVDPATWRWTAADRLFLKLIREVHRRGMRLIVDYSWNHTGITFWAWEDLIKNQAKSRFRDWYDIISFDDPKTLEDEFHFEGWLGVKTLPELKKVNVVGKRKGYAFEGDLHPEVKAHVFNVTRRWLDPNGDGDPGDGVDGFRLDVATHVPLGFWRDYRKFVRGINDEALLLGEAWWTKWPDQLMDPRPFLQGDIFDSVMHYQWYKPARRLFAQANGGLKPSGFVAEMNRVYAGYSQSLSQNLMNLVASHDSPRFGTSFQNKDKYKFRMGARKNTDLHLGPPDTAVVREMRMMLLHQFTYTGTPHIWSGDELGMWGADDPDCRKPVIWDDIKHRPQVFTPDGQRHEPFPVKPDTELRSYYKTLIALRKKRRELVGGGLEFVVANDNDMTLAYRRELAGRQTIVAFNFSGQVKTVSLTADDRLKSRVLLESSPDSVAGFRQNNRTTEIKLNPYSGVALGDE
;
A
#
# COMPACT_ATOMS: atom_id res chain seq x y z
N MET A 1 28.08 -15.91 -83.01
CA MET A 1 29.34 -15.31 -82.60
C MET A 1 29.06 -13.94 -82.02
N PRO A 2 29.72 -13.48 -81.01
CA PRO A 2 29.38 -13.71 -79.60
C PRO A 2 29.03 -12.37 -78.91
N GLY A 3 28.35 -12.45 -77.81
CA GLY A 3 28.09 -11.26 -76.96
C GLY A 3 27.94 -11.67 -75.51
N VAL A 4 28.86 -11.25 -74.70
CA VAL A 4 28.98 -11.59 -73.32
C VAL A 4 28.02 -10.72 -72.50
N SER A 5 27.17 -11.36 -71.69
CA SER A 5 26.31 -10.68 -70.69
C SER A 5 26.98 -10.55 -69.34
N TRP A 6 26.90 -9.41 -68.68
CA TRP A 6 27.22 -9.24 -67.29
C TRP A 6 25.94 -9.08 -66.47
N LYS A 7 25.72 -10.01 -65.53
CA LYS A 7 24.64 -9.98 -64.56
C LYS A 7 24.98 -9.05 -63.40
N SER A 8 24.18 -8.06 -63.18
CA SER A 8 24.18 -7.22 -61.97
C SER A 8 23.38 -7.93 -60.88
N ALA A 9 24.00 -8.37 -59.83
CA ALA A 9 23.35 -8.87 -58.64
C ALA A 9 22.92 -7.69 -57.76
N ALA A 10 21.61 -7.50 -57.62
CA ALA A 10 21.02 -6.56 -56.67
C ALA A 10 21.06 -7.18 -55.28
N TRP A 11 21.80 -6.58 -54.37
CA TRP A 11 21.74 -6.89 -52.96
C TRP A 11 20.52 -6.20 -52.33
N LEU A 12 19.52 -7.01 -51.89
CA LEU A 12 18.47 -6.56 -50.99
C LEU A 12 19.09 -6.37 -49.59
N ALA A 13 19.32 -5.13 -49.22
CA ALA A 13 19.60 -4.77 -47.85
C ALA A 13 18.28 -4.85 -47.06
N CYS A 14 18.09 -5.92 -46.29
CA CYS A 14 17.10 -5.99 -45.24
C CYS A 14 17.49 -5.01 -44.12
N CYS A 15 16.83 -3.86 -44.10
CA CYS A 15 16.83 -2.97 -42.93
C CYS A 15 16.14 -3.67 -41.77
N PHE A 16 16.89 -4.38 -40.93
CA PHE A 16 16.44 -4.70 -39.60
C PHE A 16 16.34 -3.39 -38.80
N ALA A 17 15.14 -2.86 -38.71
CA ALA A 17 14.85 -1.82 -37.73
C ALA A 17 14.99 -2.47 -36.34
N TRP A 18 16.12 -2.20 -35.71
CA TRP A 18 16.32 -2.45 -34.29
C TRP A 18 15.35 -1.53 -33.55
N PHE A 19 14.22 -2.08 -33.11
CA PHE A 19 13.48 -1.47 -32.02
C PHE A 19 14.40 -1.51 -30.80
N SER A 20 15.09 -0.41 -30.54
CA SER A 20 15.74 -0.18 -29.25
C SER A 20 14.63 -0.18 -28.21
N LEU A 21 14.48 -1.32 -27.51
CA LEU A 21 13.92 -1.33 -26.17
C LEU A 21 14.70 -0.24 -25.42
N GLY A 22 14.01 0.81 -25.00
CA GLY A 22 14.63 1.93 -24.33
C GLY A 22 15.52 1.41 -23.21
N GLN A 23 16.82 1.46 -23.42
CA GLN A 23 17.79 1.17 -22.38
C GLN A 23 17.51 2.16 -21.26
N ALA A 24 17.24 1.64 -20.07
CA ALA A 24 17.20 2.46 -18.88
C ALA A 24 18.50 3.29 -18.85
N ARG A 25 18.34 4.61 -18.84
CA ARG A 25 19.46 5.54 -18.74
C ARG A 25 20.23 5.18 -17.47
N PRO A 26 21.55 4.99 -17.50
CA PRO A 26 22.32 4.81 -16.27
C PRO A 26 22.02 5.98 -15.35
N LEU A 27 21.82 5.74 -14.07
CA LEU A 27 21.62 6.75 -13.04
C LEU A 27 22.92 7.56 -12.88
N THR A 28 23.07 8.64 -13.64
CA THR A 28 24.29 9.46 -13.68
C THR A 28 24.16 10.80 -12.95
N ALA A 29 22.99 11.10 -12.38
CA ALA A 29 22.82 12.26 -11.49
C ALA A 29 23.17 11.88 -10.04
N PRO A 30 23.69 12.80 -9.21
CA PRO A 30 23.79 12.56 -7.78
C PRO A 30 22.39 12.26 -7.27
N PHE A 31 22.19 11.04 -6.74
CA PHE A 31 20.95 10.63 -6.10
C PHE A 31 20.70 11.57 -4.93
N ASP A 32 19.50 12.15 -4.91
CA ASP A 32 18.98 12.67 -3.67
C ASP A 32 18.54 11.45 -2.84
N GLU A 33 19.32 11.13 -1.81
CA GLU A 33 19.15 9.92 -1.01
C GLU A 33 17.81 9.96 -0.25
N PRO A 34 17.13 8.82 -0.10
CA PRO A 34 15.99 8.73 0.81
C PRO A 34 16.35 9.14 2.23
N PRO A 35 15.39 9.67 3.03
CA PRO A 35 15.65 10.01 4.42
C PRO A 35 16.27 8.87 5.21
N GLY A 36 17.27 9.17 6.05
CA GLY A 36 18.02 8.15 6.78
C GLY A 36 17.18 7.22 7.63
N TRP A 37 16.08 7.72 8.19
CA TRP A 37 15.14 6.94 9.01
C TRP A 37 14.32 5.93 8.19
N ALA A 38 14.09 6.19 6.90
CA ALA A 38 13.15 5.42 6.08
C ALA A 38 13.55 3.95 5.95
N ARG A 39 14.86 3.63 5.79
CA ARG A 39 15.35 2.23 5.72
C ARG A 39 15.18 1.45 7.03
N GLU A 40 15.00 2.15 8.15
CA GLU A 40 14.77 1.55 9.45
C GLU A 40 13.29 1.33 9.73
N ALA A 41 12.42 1.80 8.84
CA ALA A 41 10.99 1.75 9.02
C ALA A 41 10.46 0.31 9.11
N ILE A 42 9.61 0.10 10.08
CA ILE A 42 8.72 -1.04 10.21
C ILE A 42 7.32 -0.43 10.14
N TRP A 43 6.73 -0.57 8.96
CA TRP A 43 5.49 0.10 8.62
C TRP A 43 4.28 -0.58 9.21
N TYR A 44 3.33 0.20 9.70
CA TYR A 44 1.99 -0.25 10.05
C TYR A 44 0.96 0.63 9.37
N GLN A 45 0.17 0.06 8.46
CA GLN A 45 -0.85 0.77 7.70
C GLN A 45 -2.15 0.83 8.49
N ILE A 46 -2.73 2.03 8.63
CA ILE A 46 -3.98 2.28 9.35
C ILE A 46 -5.05 2.85 8.39
N PHE A 47 -6.16 2.13 8.28
CA PHE A 47 -7.40 2.60 7.70
C PHE A 47 -8.31 3.04 8.84
N VAL A 48 -8.35 4.34 9.13
CA VAL A 48 -8.89 4.89 10.40
C VAL A 48 -10.32 4.43 10.66
N GLU A 49 -11.20 4.53 9.67
CA GLU A 49 -12.62 4.13 9.78
C GLU A 49 -12.81 2.65 10.20
N ARG A 50 -11.80 1.80 10.00
CA ARG A 50 -11.80 0.36 10.31
C ARG A 50 -10.79 -0.04 11.39
N PHE A 51 -10.12 0.94 12.00
CA PHE A 51 -9.06 0.65 12.98
C PHE A 51 -9.62 0.53 14.41
N ARG A 52 -10.26 1.59 14.92
CA ARG A 52 -10.89 1.61 16.24
C ARG A 52 -11.84 2.80 16.35
N ASN A 53 -13.07 2.56 16.83
CA ASN A 53 -13.96 3.62 17.30
C ASN A 53 -13.53 4.01 18.71
N GLY A 54 -13.07 5.25 18.89
CA GLY A 54 -12.59 5.79 20.15
C GLY A 54 -13.57 6.74 20.80
N ASP A 55 -14.48 7.32 20.00
CA ASP A 55 -15.52 8.26 20.45
C ASP A 55 -16.80 8.10 19.63
N SER A 56 -17.78 7.38 20.15
CA SER A 56 -19.06 7.18 19.47
C SER A 56 -19.91 8.45 19.28
N ALA A 57 -19.55 9.58 19.92
CA ALA A 57 -20.24 10.84 19.73
C ALA A 57 -19.99 11.47 18.35
N ASN A 58 -18.89 11.13 17.72
CA ASN A 58 -18.52 11.59 16.37
C ASN A 58 -18.91 10.61 15.24
N ASP A 59 -19.60 9.52 15.56
CA ASP A 59 -19.99 8.50 14.59
C ASP A 59 -20.62 9.14 13.34
N PRO A 60 -20.29 8.63 12.14
CA PRO A 60 -20.82 9.15 10.88
C PRO A 60 -22.34 9.16 10.84
N ARG A 61 -22.89 10.20 10.20
CA ARG A 61 -24.33 10.39 9.96
C ARG A 61 -24.64 10.41 8.47
N PRO A 62 -25.89 10.15 8.05
CA PRO A 62 -26.29 10.14 6.65
C PRO A 62 -25.86 11.38 5.86
N GLU A 63 -25.97 12.59 6.46
CA GLU A 63 -25.59 13.85 5.82
C GLU A 63 -24.11 13.94 5.45
N TYR A 64 -23.23 13.27 6.20
CA TYR A 64 -21.80 13.22 5.92
C TYR A 64 -21.40 12.24 4.81
N MET A 65 -22.35 11.44 4.33
CA MET A 65 -22.13 10.44 3.27
C MET A 65 -22.58 10.92 1.88
N ARG A 66 -23.13 12.14 1.76
CA ARG A 66 -23.59 12.69 0.48
C ARG A 66 -22.45 12.70 -0.55
N GLY A 67 -22.68 12.07 -1.69
CA GLY A 67 -21.71 11.94 -2.78
C GLY A 67 -20.88 10.66 -2.76
N ALA A 68 -20.94 9.86 -1.69
CA ALA A 68 -20.30 8.54 -1.66
C ALA A 68 -21.03 7.53 -2.57
N TYR A 69 -20.28 6.58 -3.14
CA TYR A 69 -20.88 5.40 -3.77
C TYR A 69 -21.73 4.63 -2.74
N PRO A 70 -22.93 4.14 -3.05
CA PRO A 70 -23.53 4.00 -4.37
C PRO A 70 -24.36 5.22 -4.86
N GLY A 71 -24.21 6.40 -4.29
CA GLY A 71 -24.89 7.63 -4.70
C GLY A 71 -26.13 7.97 -3.89
N TYR A 72 -26.48 7.14 -2.94
CA TYR A 72 -27.58 7.37 -1.98
C TYR A 72 -27.22 6.77 -0.62
N VAL A 73 -27.89 7.25 0.43
CA VAL A 73 -27.82 6.66 1.77
C VAL A 73 -29.12 5.87 2.00
N PRO A 74 -29.04 4.57 2.37
CA PRO A 74 -30.21 3.76 2.64
C PRO A 74 -31.13 4.36 3.73
N ALA A 75 -32.43 4.17 3.60
CA ALA A 75 -33.37 4.57 4.64
C ALA A 75 -33.09 3.82 5.96
N ASN A 76 -33.24 4.51 7.09
CA ASN A 76 -32.98 3.97 8.43
C ASN A 76 -31.51 3.49 8.63
N TRP A 77 -30.57 4.01 7.82
CA TRP A 77 -29.15 3.71 7.94
C TRP A 77 -28.65 4.00 9.37
N LYS A 78 -27.77 3.13 9.86
CA LYS A 78 -27.08 3.26 11.16
C LYS A 78 -25.65 2.74 11.03
N VAL A 79 -24.76 3.25 11.90
CA VAL A 79 -23.41 2.72 12.05
C VAL A 79 -23.46 1.23 12.37
N THR A 80 -22.62 0.43 11.68
CA THR A 80 -22.54 -1.01 11.85
C THR A 80 -21.83 -1.32 13.18
N PRO A 81 -22.35 -2.20 14.03
CA PRO A 81 -21.69 -2.59 15.26
C PRO A 81 -20.31 -3.23 15.01
N TRP A 82 -19.28 -2.79 15.73
CA TRP A 82 -17.89 -3.23 15.54
C TRP A 82 -17.69 -4.75 15.62
N HIS A 83 -18.52 -5.42 16.41
CA HIS A 83 -18.44 -6.86 16.69
C HIS A 83 -19.28 -7.74 15.75
N GLN A 84 -19.97 -7.14 14.75
CA GLN A 84 -20.88 -7.85 13.85
C GLN A 84 -20.12 -8.81 12.93
N ASP A 85 -20.77 -9.95 12.56
CA ASP A 85 -20.29 -10.78 11.45
C ASP A 85 -20.23 -9.94 10.17
N TRP A 86 -19.07 -10.01 9.50
CA TRP A 86 -18.83 -9.17 8.32
C TRP A 86 -19.87 -9.34 7.22
N TYR A 87 -20.34 -10.56 6.98
CA TYR A 87 -21.32 -10.83 5.93
C TYR A 87 -22.78 -10.76 6.40
N GLU A 88 -23.03 -10.58 7.70
CA GLU A 88 -24.39 -10.30 8.20
C GLU A 88 -24.84 -8.92 7.71
N GLN A 89 -25.96 -8.89 6.98
CA GLN A 89 -26.53 -7.62 6.53
C GLN A 89 -27.32 -6.96 7.65
N GLU A 90 -27.17 -5.65 7.80
CA GLU A 90 -27.96 -4.81 8.70
C GLU A 90 -29.41 -4.75 8.23
N ASP A 91 -30.34 -4.37 9.15
CA ASP A 91 -31.77 -4.24 8.83
C ASP A 91 -31.99 -3.24 7.68
N TRP A 92 -31.28 -2.12 7.70
CA TRP A 92 -31.32 -1.13 6.63
C TRP A 92 -30.79 -1.68 5.29
N ALA A 93 -29.82 -2.56 5.33
CA ALA A 93 -29.25 -3.18 4.13
C ALA A 93 -30.18 -4.26 3.56
N ARG A 94 -30.85 -5.05 4.41
CA ARG A 94 -31.85 -6.04 3.99
C ARG A 94 -33.07 -5.43 3.34
N ALA A 95 -33.43 -4.19 3.72
CA ALA A 95 -34.52 -3.47 3.13
C ALA A 95 -34.25 -2.97 1.70
N GLU A 96 -32.98 -2.92 1.31
CA GLU A 96 -32.56 -2.45 -0.01
C GLU A 96 -32.40 -3.62 -1.00
N ALA A 97 -32.84 -3.45 -2.23
CA ALA A 97 -32.62 -4.41 -3.31
C ALA A 97 -31.18 -4.31 -3.84
N GLY A 98 -30.22 -4.91 -3.14
CA GLY A 98 -28.82 -4.86 -3.53
C GLY A 98 -28.01 -6.04 -3.02
N ASP A 99 -26.89 -6.34 -3.69
CA ASP A 99 -25.96 -7.33 -3.19
C ASP A 99 -25.13 -6.78 -2.01
N PHE A 100 -24.61 -7.69 -1.21
CA PHE A 100 -23.78 -7.37 -0.05
C PHE A 100 -22.65 -6.35 -0.39
N HIS A 101 -21.91 -6.56 -1.48
CA HIS A 101 -20.76 -5.74 -1.82
C HIS A 101 -21.11 -4.30 -2.21
N LYS A 102 -22.26 -4.10 -2.85
CA LYS A 102 -22.79 -2.76 -3.12
C LYS A 102 -23.12 -2.03 -1.82
N LEU A 103 -23.78 -2.72 -0.90
CA LEU A 103 -24.23 -2.14 0.37
C LEU A 103 -23.08 -1.99 1.38
N ALA A 104 -22.05 -2.85 1.30
CA ALA A 104 -20.85 -2.73 2.12
C ALA A 104 -20.11 -1.38 1.93
N ALA A 105 -20.27 -0.73 0.76
CA ALA A 105 -19.73 0.61 0.53
C ALA A 105 -20.43 1.69 1.39
N ALA A 106 -21.67 1.45 1.82
CA ALA A 106 -22.40 2.34 2.71
C ALA A 106 -22.10 2.09 4.20
N ARG A 107 -21.44 0.98 4.54
CA ARG A 107 -21.11 0.65 5.94
C ARG A 107 -20.11 1.63 6.53
N ARG A 108 -20.39 2.06 7.76
CA ARG A 108 -19.45 2.79 8.62
C ARG A 108 -19.40 2.11 9.97
N PHE A 109 -18.19 2.00 10.53
CA PHE A 109 -17.94 1.42 11.85
C PHE A 109 -17.52 2.48 12.88
N GLY A 110 -17.35 3.72 12.44
CA GLY A 110 -17.05 4.85 13.31
C GLY A 110 -15.60 4.89 13.82
N GLY A 111 -14.67 4.23 13.14
CA GLY A 111 -13.26 4.39 13.50
C GLY A 111 -12.78 5.82 13.34
N ASP A 112 -11.98 6.31 14.30
CA ASP A 112 -11.58 7.71 14.44
C ASP A 112 -10.16 7.89 14.96
N LEU A 113 -9.66 9.14 15.02
CA LEU A 113 -8.32 9.46 15.52
C LEU A 113 -8.17 9.25 17.02
N GLN A 114 -9.25 9.35 17.81
CA GLN A 114 -9.21 9.02 19.22
C GLN A 114 -8.95 7.53 19.43
N GLY A 115 -9.57 6.67 18.59
CA GLY A 115 -9.30 5.25 18.58
C GLY A 115 -7.85 4.90 18.21
N VAL A 116 -7.25 5.66 17.28
CA VAL A 116 -5.82 5.52 16.96
C VAL A 116 -4.96 5.90 18.17
N LEU A 117 -5.25 7.03 18.82
CA LEU A 117 -4.54 7.45 20.04
C LEU A 117 -4.60 6.37 21.14
N HIS A 118 -5.75 5.72 21.33
CA HIS A 118 -5.91 4.64 22.33
C HIS A 118 -5.04 3.40 22.01
N LYS A 119 -4.60 3.22 20.78
CA LYS A 119 -3.82 2.06 20.35
C LYS A 119 -2.34 2.36 20.06
N LEU A 120 -1.85 3.57 20.32
CA LEU A 120 -0.43 3.89 20.12
C LEU A 120 0.51 3.04 20.98
N ASP A 121 0.13 2.74 22.21
CA ASP A 121 0.94 1.87 23.09
C ASP A 121 0.97 0.42 22.58
N TYR A 122 -0.12 -0.06 21.98
CA TYR A 122 -0.15 -1.34 21.27
C TYR A 122 0.83 -1.37 20.10
N LEU A 123 0.88 -0.31 19.29
CA LEU A 123 1.80 -0.20 18.16
C LEU A 123 3.27 -0.13 18.63
N GLN A 124 3.53 0.61 19.71
CA GLN A 124 4.85 0.68 20.32
C GLN A 124 5.28 -0.67 20.90
N ASP A 125 4.38 -1.40 21.59
CA ASP A 125 4.63 -2.75 22.12
C ASP A 125 4.86 -3.77 21.00
N LEU A 126 4.16 -3.65 19.87
CA LEU A 126 4.41 -4.46 18.67
C LEU A 126 5.81 -4.16 18.09
N GLY A 127 6.33 -2.97 18.31
CA GLY A 127 7.66 -2.52 17.87
C GLY A 127 7.64 -1.72 16.57
N ILE A 128 6.48 -1.18 16.17
CA ILE A 128 6.33 -0.32 14.99
C ILE A 128 7.22 0.94 15.12
N THR A 129 7.76 1.39 13.98
CA THR A 129 8.57 2.61 13.93
C THR A 129 8.00 3.66 12.97
N ALA A 130 7.10 3.24 12.07
CA ALA A 130 6.48 4.16 11.12
C ALA A 130 5.02 3.78 10.86
N ILE A 131 4.14 4.77 10.86
CA ILE A 131 2.72 4.61 10.55
C ILE A 131 2.44 5.18 9.17
N TYR A 132 1.73 4.43 8.35
CA TYR A 132 1.15 4.89 7.10
C TYR A 132 -0.37 4.98 7.26
N PHE A 133 -0.92 6.18 7.19
CA PHE A 133 -2.36 6.40 7.20
C PHE A 133 -2.91 6.39 5.78
N ASN A 134 -3.97 5.59 5.53
CA ASN A 134 -4.86 5.83 4.40
C ASN A 134 -5.43 7.25 4.47
N PRO A 135 -6.03 7.80 3.40
CA PRO A 135 -6.43 9.20 3.39
C PRO A 135 -7.22 9.61 4.63
N LEU A 136 -6.85 10.76 5.19
CA LEU A 136 -7.49 11.35 6.37
C LEU A 136 -8.36 12.56 6.03
N ASN A 137 -8.23 13.07 4.78
CA ASN A 137 -8.92 14.28 4.35
C ASN A 137 -10.46 14.11 4.35
N ASP A 138 -11.17 15.22 4.56
CA ASP A 138 -12.62 15.25 4.61
C ASP A 138 -13.23 14.75 3.30
N SER A 139 -14.03 13.67 3.40
CA SER A 139 -14.57 12.92 2.26
C SER A 139 -15.86 12.18 2.62
N PRO A 140 -16.77 11.97 1.67
CA PRO A 140 -18.02 11.28 1.94
C PRO A 140 -17.87 9.76 2.08
N SER A 141 -16.91 9.14 1.40
CA SER A 141 -16.73 7.68 1.44
C SER A 141 -15.95 7.22 2.67
N LEU A 142 -16.00 5.92 2.92
CA LEU A 142 -15.22 5.27 3.97
C LEU A 142 -13.71 5.26 3.69
N HIS A 143 -13.31 5.28 2.40
CA HIS A 143 -11.92 5.21 1.97
C HIS A 143 -11.23 6.57 1.82
N LYS A 144 -11.98 7.66 1.80
CA LYS A 144 -11.50 9.05 1.77
C LYS A 144 -10.70 9.48 0.52
N TYR A 145 -10.66 8.67 -0.55
CA TYR A 145 -10.04 9.07 -1.82
C TYR A 145 -10.89 10.05 -2.64
N ASP A 146 -12.18 10.19 -2.35
CA ASP A 146 -13.12 11.11 -2.96
C ASP A 146 -13.25 12.41 -2.15
N ALA A 147 -12.15 13.16 -2.03
CA ALA A 147 -12.06 14.35 -1.19
C ALA A 147 -13.17 15.38 -1.46
N ARG A 148 -13.74 15.96 -0.38
CA ARG A 148 -14.46 17.23 -0.32
C ARG A 148 -13.48 18.40 -0.12
N HIS A 149 -12.52 18.15 0.77
CA HIS A 149 -11.50 19.13 1.15
C HIS A 149 -10.18 18.43 1.43
N TYR A 150 -9.14 18.72 0.68
CA TYR A 150 -7.80 18.19 0.94
C TYR A 150 -7.16 18.82 2.18
N ARG A 151 -7.54 20.05 2.55
CA ARG A 151 -6.89 20.86 3.58
C ARG A 151 -7.27 20.50 5.02
N HIS A 152 -8.32 19.71 5.21
CA HIS A 152 -8.83 19.30 6.53
C HIS A 152 -8.88 17.79 6.70
N ILE A 153 -8.67 17.35 7.92
CA ILE A 153 -8.98 15.99 8.37
C ILE A 153 -10.51 15.80 8.35
N ASP A 154 -10.95 14.59 8.03
CA ASP A 154 -12.38 14.26 8.00
C ASP A 154 -13.03 14.59 9.35
N ARG A 155 -14.13 15.33 9.27
CA ARG A 155 -14.88 15.80 10.46
C ARG A 155 -15.32 14.66 11.37
N THR A 156 -15.63 13.48 10.82
CA THR A 156 -16.04 12.30 11.59
C THR A 156 -14.85 11.58 12.24
N PHE A 157 -13.62 12.00 11.97
CA PHE A 157 -12.44 11.50 12.66
C PHE A 157 -12.07 12.36 13.89
N GLY A 158 -12.72 13.50 14.08
CA GLY A 158 -12.52 14.42 15.19
C GLY A 158 -13.73 14.52 16.12
N PRO A 159 -13.59 15.21 17.25
CA PRO A 159 -14.60 15.19 18.32
C PRO A 159 -15.81 16.10 18.08
N ASP A 160 -15.78 17.01 17.09
CA ASP A 160 -16.86 17.98 16.84
C ASP A 160 -17.18 18.13 15.35
N PRO A 161 -17.84 17.14 14.71
CA PRO A 161 -18.17 17.20 13.28
C PRO A 161 -19.02 18.41 12.88
N ALA A 162 -19.90 18.89 13.76
CA ALA A 162 -20.76 20.04 13.48
C ALA A 162 -20.00 21.36 13.54
N GLY A 163 -19.18 21.56 14.57
CA GLY A 163 -18.29 22.72 14.67
C GLY A 163 -17.25 22.76 13.53
N ASP A 164 -16.71 21.62 13.16
CA ASP A 164 -15.79 21.50 12.02
C ASP A 164 -16.47 21.89 10.71
N THR A 165 -17.73 21.47 10.49
CA THR A 165 -18.52 21.91 9.33
C THR A 165 -18.65 23.43 9.28
N ALA A 166 -19.01 24.07 10.39
CA ALA A 166 -19.18 25.53 10.45
C ALA A 166 -17.86 26.28 10.18
N ILE A 167 -16.72 25.74 10.63
CA ILE A 167 -15.39 26.31 10.34
C ILE A 167 -15.09 26.20 8.84
N ILE A 168 -15.24 25.01 8.26
CA ILE A 168 -14.95 24.73 6.84
C ILE A 168 -15.80 25.60 5.92
N ASP A 169 -17.10 25.75 6.23
CA ASP A 169 -18.05 26.54 5.42
C ASP A 169 -17.77 28.04 5.46
N ALA A 170 -17.07 28.54 6.49
CA ALA A 170 -16.70 29.94 6.64
C ALA A 170 -15.39 30.33 5.94
N GLU A 171 -14.63 29.36 5.39
CA GLU A 171 -13.35 29.60 4.73
C GLU A 171 -13.51 29.87 3.23
N ASP A 172 -12.59 30.65 2.66
CA ASP A 172 -12.32 30.60 1.23
C ASP A 172 -11.34 29.44 0.95
N PRO A 173 -11.77 28.35 0.30
CA PRO A 173 -10.93 27.19 0.07
C PRO A 173 -9.72 27.46 -0.84
N VAL A 174 -9.70 28.57 -1.57
CA VAL A 174 -8.57 28.99 -2.44
C VAL A 174 -7.54 29.82 -1.69
N ASP A 175 -7.97 30.54 -0.66
CA ASP A 175 -7.09 31.44 0.11
C ASP A 175 -6.61 30.77 1.42
N PRO A 176 -5.35 30.29 1.48
CA PRO A 176 -4.81 29.67 2.70
C PRO A 176 -4.81 30.57 3.94
N ALA A 177 -4.86 31.90 3.78
CA ALA A 177 -4.92 32.84 4.90
C ALA A 177 -6.23 32.74 5.69
N THR A 178 -7.29 32.20 5.05
CA THR A 178 -8.60 32.01 5.68
C THR A 178 -8.72 30.67 6.41
N TRP A 179 -7.81 29.70 6.14
CA TRP A 179 -7.91 28.35 6.65
C TRP A 179 -7.65 28.29 8.16
N ARG A 180 -8.55 27.68 8.88
CA ARG A 180 -8.48 27.51 10.34
C ARG A 180 -8.27 26.04 10.68
N TRP A 181 -7.80 25.78 11.87
CA TRP A 181 -7.69 24.42 12.39
C TRP A 181 -9.06 23.99 12.95
N THR A 182 -9.62 22.92 12.40
CA THR A 182 -10.83 22.25 12.92
C THR A 182 -10.52 21.49 14.21
N ALA A 183 -11.51 20.95 14.89
CA ALA A 183 -11.29 20.08 16.03
C ALA A 183 -10.63 18.74 15.59
N ALA A 184 -11.00 18.20 14.43
CA ALA A 184 -10.36 17.03 13.82
C ALA A 184 -8.88 17.30 13.49
N ASP A 185 -8.58 18.45 12.86
CA ASP A 185 -7.19 18.84 12.57
C ASP A 185 -6.35 18.92 13.84
N ARG A 186 -6.87 19.58 14.90
CA ARG A 186 -6.15 19.69 16.18
C ARG A 186 -5.91 18.34 16.85
N LEU A 187 -6.87 17.41 16.72
CA LEU A 187 -6.71 16.04 17.21
C LEU A 187 -5.62 15.30 16.43
N PHE A 188 -5.54 15.53 15.10
CA PHE A 188 -4.48 14.95 14.28
C PHE A 188 -3.11 15.55 14.63
N LEU A 189 -2.99 16.86 14.82
CA LEU A 189 -1.76 17.49 15.32
C LEU A 189 -1.32 16.96 16.70
N LYS A 190 -2.28 16.66 17.58
CA LYS A 190 -2.00 15.94 18.83
C LYS A 190 -1.47 14.53 18.57
N LEU A 191 -2.07 13.81 17.62
CA LEU A 191 -1.63 12.46 17.24
C LEU A 191 -0.21 12.47 16.69
N ILE A 192 0.16 13.42 15.82
CA ILE A 192 1.54 13.59 15.32
C ILE A 192 2.51 13.70 16.50
N ARG A 193 2.26 14.61 17.44
CA ARG A 193 3.12 14.78 18.63
C ARG A 193 3.23 13.50 19.47
N GLU A 194 2.13 12.76 19.65
CA GLU A 194 2.13 11.51 20.42
C GLU A 194 2.87 10.36 19.71
N VAL A 195 2.84 10.32 18.38
CA VAL A 195 3.63 9.40 17.55
C VAL A 195 5.12 9.73 17.67
N HIS A 196 5.50 11.00 17.47
CA HIS A 196 6.88 11.45 17.57
C HIS A 196 7.46 11.25 18.98
N ARG A 197 6.68 11.53 20.02
CA ARG A 197 7.08 11.29 21.43
C ARG A 197 7.44 9.82 21.70
N ARG A 198 6.85 8.88 20.94
CA ARG A 198 7.18 7.44 21.03
C ARG A 198 8.35 7.03 20.12
N GLY A 199 9.00 7.99 19.46
CA GLY A 199 10.07 7.72 18.51
C GLY A 199 9.61 7.06 17.21
N MET A 200 8.33 7.17 16.89
CA MET A 200 7.75 6.72 15.62
C MET A 200 7.61 7.88 14.63
N ARG A 201 7.51 7.54 13.35
CA ARG A 201 7.24 8.45 12.24
C ARG A 201 5.84 8.20 11.67
N LEU A 202 5.28 9.18 10.95
CA LEU A 202 4.02 8.96 10.24
C LEU A 202 3.99 9.65 8.88
N ILE A 203 3.38 8.95 7.90
CA ILE A 203 3.07 9.52 6.60
C ILE A 203 1.57 9.44 6.34
N VAL A 204 1.07 10.36 5.50
CA VAL A 204 -0.34 10.44 5.13
C VAL A 204 -0.54 10.21 3.64
N ASP A 205 -1.68 9.67 3.27
CA ASP A 205 -2.04 9.32 1.89
C ASP A 205 -2.81 10.47 1.23
N TYR A 206 -2.39 10.83 0.02
CA TYR A 206 -3.11 11.78 -0.82
C TYR A 206 -3.21 11.31 -2.27
N SER A 207 -4.39 11.53 -2.88
CA SER A 207 -4.61 11.38 -4.31
C SER A 207 -4.66 12.75 -4.98
N TRP A 208 -3.58 13.15 -5.65
CA TRP A 208 -3.54 14.38 -6.44
C TRP A 208 -4.03 14.20 -7.88
N ASN A 209 -4.63 13.04 -8.18
CA ASN A 209 -5.16 12.73 -9.50
C ASN A 209 -6.60 13.19 -9.72
N HIS A 210 -7.46 13.08 -8.69
CA HIS A 210 -8.90 13.30 -8.79
C HIS A 210 -9.48 13.81 -7.46
N THR A 211 -10.68 14.37 -7.51
CA THR A 211 -11.46 14.77 -6.33
C THR A 211 -12.73 13.93 -6.22
N GLY A 212 -13.52 14.14 -5.17
CA GLY A 212 -14.92 13.68 -5.11
C GLY A 212 -15.84 14.64 -5.85
N ILE A 213 -17.07 14.19 -6.17
CA ILE A 213 -18.12 15.04 -6.77
C ILE A 213 -18.69 16.07 -5.78
N THR A 214 -18.32 16.01 -4.53
CA THR A 214 -18.65 16.99 -3.49
C THR A 214 -17.49 17.88 -3.13
N PHE A 215 -16.43 17.89 -3.95
CA PHE A 215 -15.33 18.84 -3.81
C PHE A 215 -15.82 20.24 -4.18
N TRP A 216 -15.49 21.23 -3.38
CA TRP A 216 -16.01 22.60 -3.51
C TRP A 216 -15.82 23.22 -4.91
N ALA A 217 -14.69 22.98 -5.60
CA ALA A 217 -14.47 23.47 -6.97
C ALA A 217 -15.32 22.70 -7.99
N TRP A 218 -15.59 21.41 -7.76
CA TRP A 218 -16.48 20.62 -8.59
C TRP A 218 -17.95 21.06 -8.42
N GLU A 219 -18.40 21.30 -7.20
CA GLU A 219 -19.77 21.79 -6.94
C GLU A 219 -20.00 23.18 -7.58
N ASP A 220 -19.00 24.08 -7.52
CA ASP A 220 -19.05 25.35 -8.25
C ASP A 220 -19.14 25.15 -9.76
N LEU A 221 -18.34 24.22 -10.31
CA LEU A 221 -18.34 23.90 -11.73
C LEU A 221 -19.70 23.34 -12.19
N ILE A 222 -20.28 22.41 -11.44
CA ILE A 222 -21.64 21.89 -11.76
C ILE A 222 -22.68 22.99 -11.74
N LYS A 223 -22.64 23.89 -10.75
CA LYS A 223 -23.60 24.99 -10.61
C LYS A 223 -23.45 26.05 -11.69
N ASN A 224 -22.21 26.42 -12.05
CA ASN A 224 -21.91 27.57 -12.92
C ASN A 224 -21.51 27.15 -14.33
N GLN A 225 -21.31 25.88 -14.61
CA GLN A 225 -20.94 25.31 -15.90
C GLN A 225 -19.74 26.06 -16.54
N ALA A 226 -19.78 26.41 -17.80
CA ALA A 226 -18.72 27.15 -18.51
C ALA A 226 -18.36 28.51 -17.88
N LYS A 227 -19.17 29.04 -16.96
CA LYS A 227 -18.92 30.29 -16.23
C LYS A 227 -18.17 30.08 -14.92
N SER A 228 -17.97 28.84 -14.48
CA SER A 228 -17.21 28.55 -13.28
C SER A 228 -15.78 29.04 -13.41
N ARG A 229 -15.24 29.63 -12.33
CA ARG A 229 -13.80 29.99 -12.25
C ARG A 229 -12.91 28.75 -12.22
N PHE A 230 -13.48 27.56 -11.88
CA PHE A 230 -12.78 26.27 -11.77
C PHE A 230 -12.96 25.37 -13.00
N ARG A 231 -13.57 25.90 -14.10
CA ARG A 231 -13.81 25.12 -15.33
C ARG A 231 -12.54 24.50 -15.91
N ASP A 232 -11.39 25.13 -15.70
CA ASP A 232 -10.10 24.67 -16.18
C ASP A 232 -9.34 23.76 -15.18
N TRP A 233 -9.93 23.47 -14.02
CA TRP A 233 -9.38 22.52 -13.05
C TRP A 233 -9.62 21.06 -13.44
N TYR A 234 -10.57 20.81 -14.34
CA TYR A 234 -11.01 19.47 -14.74
C TYR A 234 -11.05 19.33 -16.27
N ASP A 235 -10.98 18.08 -16.74
CA ASP A 235 -11.14 17.77 -18.16
C ASP A 235 -12.62 17.60 -18.48
N ILE A 236 -13.28 18.68 -18.93
CA ILE A 236 -14.68 18.70 -19.33
C ILE A 236 -14.78 18.55 -20.83
N ILE A 237 -15.63 17.62 -21.29
CA ILE A 237 -15.86 17.33 -22.72
C ILE A 237 -16.89 18.31 -23.29
N SER A 238 -18.01 18.49 -22.58
CA SER A 238 -19.07 19.46 -22.93
C SER A 238 -19.70 20.06 -21.69
N PHE A 239 -20.07 21.32 -21.77
CA PHE A 239 -20.89 21.99 -20.77
C PHE A 239 -22.36 21.96 -21.18
N ASP A 240 -23.24 22.02 -20.20
CA ASP A 240 -24.68 22.10 -20.40
C ASP A 240 -25.06 23.45 -21.09
N ASP A 241 -25.94 23.39 -22.09
CA ASP A 241 -26.55 24.59 -22.71
C ASP A 241 -27.95 24.83 -22.09
N PRO A 242 -28.11 25.86 -21.24
CA PRO A 242 -29.38 26.10 -20.55
C PRO A 242 -30.54 26.49 -21.51
N LYS A 243 -30.30 26.57 -22.83
CA LYS A 243 -31.33 26.83 -23.84
C LYS A 243 -31.97 25.53 -24.36
N THR A 244 -31.39 24.37 -24.07
CA THR A 244 -31.93 23.05 -24.43
C THR A 244 -32.62 22.41 -23.24
N LEU A 245 -33.35 21.31 -23.45
CA LEU A 245 -33.98 20.51 -22.39
C LEU A 245 -33.15 19.29 -22.03
N GLU A 246 -32.09 19.04 -22.77
CA GLU A 246 -31.19 17.93 -22.59
C GLU A 246 -30.04 18.36 -21.66
N ASP A 247 -29.49 17.45 -20.88
CA ASP A 247 -28.29 17.67 -20.10
C ASP A 247 -27.08 17.23 -20.93
N GLU A 248 -26.38 18.19 -21.51
CA GLU A 248 -25.20 17.97 -22.34
C GLU A 248 -23.90 17.94 -21.52
N PHE A 249 -23.96 18.11 -20.20
CA PHE A 249 -22.77 18.10 -19.37
C PHE A 249 -22.06 16.73 -19.41
N HIS A 250 -20.86 16.71 -19.96
CA HIS A 250 -20.11 15.48 -20.10
C HIS A 250 -18.64 15.62 -19.70
N PHE A 251 -18.14 14.64 -18.93
CA PHE A 251 -16.74 14.51 -18.51
C PHE A 251 -16.37 13.03 -18.37
N GLU A 252 -15.06 12.74 -18.36
CA GLU A 252 -14.54 11.45 -17.98
C GLU A 252 -14.12 11.47 -16.50
N GLY A 253 -14.54 10.48 -15.73
CA GLY A 253 -14.01 10.24 -14.39
C GLY A 253 -12.76 9.37 -14.45
N TRP A 254 -12.03 9.27 -13.36
CA TRP A 254 -10.88 8.40 -13.27
C TRP A 254 -11.24 6.95 -13.64
N LEU A 255 -10.63 6.43 -14.70
CA LEU A 255 -10.95 5.12 -15.29
C LEU A 255 -12.45 4.89 -15.58
N GLY A 256 -13.21 5.95 -15.86
CA GLY A 256 -14.65 5.92 -16.10
C GLY A 256 -15.52 5.98 -14.84
N VAL A 257 -14.92 6.15 -13.67
CA VAL A 257 -15.64 6.30 -12.39
C VAL A 257 -16.10 7.74 -12.24
N LYS A 258 -17.40 7.99 -12.51
CA LYS A 258 -17.99 9.35 -12.53
C LYS A 258 -18.00 10.04 -11.15
N THR A 259 -17.86 9.32 -10.05
CA THR A 259 -17.73 9.91 -8.71
C THR A 259 -16.33 10.45 -8.40
N LEU A 260 -15.37 10.26 -9.33
CA LEU A 260 -13.97 10.66 -9.18
C LEU A 260 -13.52 11.50 -10.39
N PRO A 261 -13.97 12.78 -10.51
CA PRO A 261 -13.54 13.66 -11.59
C PRO A 261 -12.04 13.94 -11.52
N GLU A 262 -11.34 13.72 -12.65
CA GLU A 262 -9.90 13.92 -12.73
C GLU A 262 -9.51 15.40 -12.79
N LEU A 263 -8.50 15.76 -12.00
CA LEU A 263 -7.84 17.04 -12.07
C LEU A 263 -7.06 17.17 -13.40
N LYS A 264 -7.14 18.33 -14.03
CA LYS A 264 -6.60 18.59 -15.37
C LYS A 264 -5.08 18.50 -15.41
N LYS A 265 -4.58 17.72 -16.37
CA LYS A 265 -3.17 17.61 -16.71
C LYS A 265 -2.87 18.50 -17.92
N VAL A 266 -1.77 19.25 -17.87
CA VAL A 266 -1.34 20.17 -18.92
C VAL A 266 0.03 19.78 -19.46
N ASN A 267 0.35 20.23 -20.66
CA ASN A 267 1.63 19.94 -21.33
C ASN A 267 1.94 18.46 -21.42
N VAL A 268 0.92 17.63 -21.60
CA VAL A 268 1.02 16.17 -21.56
C VAL A 268 1.73 15.65 -22.79
N VAL A 269 2.80 14.87 -22.58
CA VAL A 269 3.57 14.21 -23.65
C VAL A 269 3.73 12.72 -23.30
N GLY A 270 3.53 11.85 -24.29
CA GLY A 270 3.78 10.43 -24.16
C GLY A 270 2.77 9.67 -23.30
N LYS A 271 1.59 10.24 -22.99
CA LYS A 271 0.57 9.58 -22.16
C LYS A 271 0.10 8.28 -22.83
N ARG A 272 0.35 7.20 -22.12
CA ARG A 272 -0.08 5.85 -22.50
C ARG A 272 -0.57 5.13 -21.25
N LYS A 273 -1.73 4.48 -21.37
CA LYS A 273 -2.36 3.79 -20.22
C LYS A 273 -1.37 2.83 -19.54
N GLY A 274 -1.19 2.99 -18.23
CA GLY A 274 -0.33 2.14 -17.41
C GLY A 274 1.17 2.45 -17.51
N TYR A 275 1.56 3.60 -18.07
CA TYR A 275 2.95 4.04 -18.17
C TYR A 275 3.11 5.46 -17.64
N ALA A 276 4.29 5.75 -17.10
CA ALA A 276 4.68 7.11 -16.75
C ALA A 276 4.68 8.03 -17.99
N PHE A 277 4.33 9.30 -17.80
CA PHE A 277 4.25 10.29 -18.87
C PHE A 277 4.66 11.69 -18.36
N GLU A 278 5.11 12.53 -19.27
CA GLU A 278 5.51 13.89 -18.97
C GLU A 278 4.32 14.86 -18.98
N GLY A 279 4.48 16.00 -18.31
CA GLY A 279 3.48 17.06 -18.17
C GLY A 279 3.44 17.64 -16.77
N ASP A 280 2.37 18.36 -16.46
CA ASP A 280 2.13 19.00 -15.17
C ASP A 280 0.64 18.96 -14.82
N LEU A 281 0.27 19.31 -13.58
CA LEU A 281 -1.10 19.66 -13.22
C LEU A 281 -1.38 21.13 -13.63
N HIS A 282 -2.67 21.45 -13.81
CA HIS A 282 -3.07 22.84 -14.03
C HIS A 282 -2.47 23.74 -12.94
N PRO A 283 -1.95 24.95 -13.26
CA PRO A 283 -1.18 25.77 -12.30
C PRO A 283 -1.91 26.09 -11.01
N GLU A 284 -3.20 26.40 -11.06
CA GLU A 284 -3.98 26.69 -9.86
C GLU A 284 -4.24 25.45 -9.01
N VAL A 285 -4.46 24.29 -9.64
CA VAL A 285 -4.56 22.99 -8.96
C VAL A 285 -3.25 22.69 -8.23
N LYS A 286 -2.12 22.84 -8.92
CA LYS A 286 -0.78 22.65 -8.36
C LYS A 286 -0.52 23.56 -7.17
N ALA A 287 -0.90 24.85 -7.28
CA ALA A 287 -0.77 25.81 -6.19
C ALA A 287 -1.61 25.38 -4.96
N HIS A 288 -2.85 24.93 -5.18
CA HIS A 288 -3.70 24.43 -4.10
C HIS A 288 -3.09 23.21 -3.41
N VAL A 289 -2.61 22.23 -4.19
CA VAL A 289 -1.91 21.04 -3.68
C VAL A 289 -0.69 21.42 -2.84
N PHE A 290 0.12 22.38 -3.29
CA PHE A 290 1.30 22.84 -2.57
C PHE A 290 0.94 23.55 -1.25
N ASN A 291 -0.14 24.33 -1.22
CA ASN A 291 -0.63 24.96 0.00
C ASN A 291 -1.10 23.91 1.03
N VAL A 292 -1.84 22.88 0.59
CA VAL A 292 -2.25 21.76 1.44
C VAL A 292 -1.02 21.00 1.99
N THR A 293 -0.05 20.73 1.11
CA THR A 293 1.19 20.03 1.48
C THR A 293 1.97 20.80 2.56
N ARG A 294 2.13 22.12 2.39
CA ARG A 294 2.78 23.00 3.38
C ARG A 294 2.07 22.95 4.73
N ARG A 295 0.73 23.04 4.73
CA ARG A 295 -0.11 23.00 5.94
C ARG A 295 0.21 21.79 6.84
N TRP A 296 0.54 20.64 6.25
CA TRP A 296 0.79 19.42 7.00
C TRP A 296 2.27 19.14 7.28
N LEU A 297 3.19 19.74 6.50
CA LEU A 297 4.64 19.60 6.74
C LEU A 297 5.16 20.58 7.80
N ASP A 298 4.56 21.77 7.90
CA ASP A 298 4.95 22.83 8.84
C ASP A 298 3.66 23.53 9.33
N PRO A 299 2.93 22.88 10.25
CA PRO A 299 1.60 23.32 10.66
C PRO A 299 1.56 24.68 11.36
N ASN A 300 2.61 25.04 12.08
CA ASN A 300 2.69 26.31 12.80
C ASN A 300 3.36 27.43 11.98
N GLY A 301 4.01 27.08 10.85
CA GLY A 301 4.63 28.00 9.92
C GLY A 301 5.92 28.66 10.43
N ASP A 302 6.61 28.04 11.41
CA ASP A 302 7.84 28.58 12.01
C ASP A 302 9.12 28.16 11.27
N GLY A 303 8.99 27.27 10.27
CA GLY A 303 10.09 26.73 9.49
C GLY A 303 10.77 25.50 10.10
N ASP A 304 10.28 25.00 11.24
CA ASP A 304 10.69 23.72 11.82
C ASP A 304 9.63 22.65 11.51
N PRO A 305 9.90 21.68 10.64
CA PRO A 305 8.92 20.67 10.26
C PRO A 305 8.72 19.57 11.34
N GLY A 306 9.32 19.69 12.51
CA GLY A 306 9.27 18.69 13.57
C GLY A 306 7.87 18.47 14.18
N ASP A 307 6.92 19.37 13.95
CA ASP A 307 5.53 19.27 14.38
C ASP A 307 4.57 18.79 13.27
N GLY A 308 5.08 18.60 12.04
CA GLY A 308 4.35 18.14 10.88
C GLY A 308 4.45 16.63 10.62
N VAL A 309 3.89 16.20 9.48
CA VAL A 309 3.99 14.81 9.02
C VAL A 309 5.38 14.53 8.46
N ASP A 310 5.83 13.26 8.57
CA ASP A 310 7.15 12.82 8.10
C ASP A 310 7.17 12.45 6.60
N GLY A 311 6.08 12.72 5.87
CA GLY A 311 6.01 12.46 4.43
C GLY A 311 4.63 12.05 3.94
N PHE A 312 4.62 11.57 2.69
CA PHE A 312 3.39 11.27 1.97
C PHE A 312 3.46 9.93 1.24
N ARG A 313 2.36 9.19 1.27
CA ARG A 313 2.06 8.15 0.28
C ARG A 313 1.20 8.79 -0.81
N LEU A 314 1.55 8.55 -2.06
CA LEU A 314 0.98 9.24 -3.22
C LEU A 314 0.23 8.24 -4.07
N ASP A 315 -1.10 8.31 -3.96
CA ASP A 315 -2.07 7.44 -4.59
C ASP A 315 -2.06 7.60 -6.11
N VAL A 316 -2.28 6.48 -6.82
CA VAL A 316 -2.33 6.40 -8.30
C VAL A 316 -1.27 7.26 -9.00
N ALA A 317 -0.04 7.25 -8.46
CA ALA A 317 1.05 8.12 -8.89
C ALA A 317 1.33 8.06 -10.40
N THR A 318 0.98 6.94 -11.04
CA THR A 318 1.14 6.71 -12.48
C THR A 318 0.16 7.48 -13.36
N HIS A 319 -0.88 8.06 -12.76
CA HIS A 319 -1.88 8.86 -13.46
C HIS A 319 -1.62 10.37 -13.35
N VAL A 320 -0.57 10.75 -12.62
CA VAL A 320 -0.11 12.13 -12.46
C VAL A 320 1.23 12.30 -13.17
N PRO A 321 1.47 13.41 -13.91
CA PRO A 321 2.66 13.57 -14.74
C PRO A 321 3.97 13.62 -13.95
N LEU A 322 5.06 13.13 -14.54
CA LEU A 322 6.40 13.15 -13.94
C LEU A 322 6.91 14.56 -13.63
N GLY A 323 6.61 15.55 -14.50
CA GLY A 323 7.02 16.95 -14.27
C GLY A 323 6.42 17.52 -13.00
N PHE A 324 5.12 17.25 -12.74
CA PHE A 324 4.49 17.61 -11.46
C PHE A 324 5.21 16.97 -10.27
N TRP A 325 5.52 15.66 -10.34
CA TRP A 325 6.17 14.95 -9.24
C TRP A 325 7.57 15.49 -8.92
N ARG A 326 8.35 15.89 -9.94
CA ARG A 326 9.66 16.52 -9.72
C ARG A 326 9.53 17.86 -8.99
N ASP A 327 8.54 18.67 -9.36
CA ASP A 327 8.30 19.95 -8.68
C ASP A 327 7.73 19.74 -7.29
N TYR A 328 6.88 18.72 -7.10
CA TYR A 328 6.34 18.34 -5.79
C TYR A 328 7.47 17.91 -4.84
N ARG A 329 8.40 17.06 -5.32
CA ARG A 329 9.58 16.68 -4.53
C ARG A 329 10.42 17.89 -4.11
N LYS A 330 10.74 18.77 -5.03
CA LYS A 330 11.50 20.00 -4.74
C LYS A 330 10.79 20.86 -3.68
N PHE A 331 9.48 20.98 -3.80
CA PHE A 331 8.67 21.75 -2.86
C PHE A 331 8.67 21.12 -1.47
N VAL A 332 8.41 19.81 -1.38
CA VAL A 332 8.42 19.06 -0.11
C VAL A 332 9.79 19.13 0.56
N ARG A 333 10.87 18.85 -0.19
CA ARG A 333 12.25 18.88 0.32
C ARG A 333 12.70 20.29 0.71
N GLY A 334 12.14 21.32 0.13
CA GLY A 334 12.38 22.72 0.51
C GLY A 334 11.73 23.12 1.85
N ILE A 335 10.78 22.32 2.36
CA ILE A 335 10.14 22.51 3.68
C ILE A 335 10.76 21.53 4.69
N ASN A 336 10.85 20.26 4.33
CA ASN A 336 11.37 19.19 5.17
C ASN A 336 12.23 18.24 4.32
N ASP A 337 13.55 18.32 4.47
CA ASP A 337 14.53 17.49 3.74
C ASP A 337 14.51 16.01 4.18
N GLU A 338 13.96 15.71 5.35
CA GLU A 338 13.74 14.37 5.87
C GLU A 338 12.34 13.79 5.55
N ALA A 339 11.49 14.50 4.78
CA ALA A 339 10.17 13.99 4.42
C ALA A 339 10.26 12.88 3.36
N LEU A 340 9.62 11.75 3.63
CA LEU A 340 9.56 10.60 2.70
C LEU A 340 8.46 10.78 1.65
N LEU A 341 8.79 10.51 0.39
CA LEU A 341 7.83 10.39 -0.70
C LEU A 341 7.72 8.94 -1.16
N LEU A 342 6.59 8.30 -0.88
CA LEU A 342 6.29 6.93 -1.22
C LEU A 342 5.19 6.87 -2.29
N GLY A 343 5.53 6.41 -3.49
CA GLY A 343 4.59 6.35 -4.61
C GLY A 343 3.86 5.01 -4.74
N GLU A 344 2.60 5.04 -5.20
CA GLU A 344 1.94 3.84 -5.69
C GLU A 344 2.19 3.69 -7.19
N ALA A 345 3.16 2.82 -7.55
CA ALA A 345 3.48 2.46 -8.91
C ALA A 345 3.28 0.95 -9.11
N TRP A 346 2.06 0.53 -9.45
CA TRP A 346 1.66 -0.86 -9.32
C TRP A 346 1.57 -1.62 -10.64
N TRP A 347 0.67 -1.22 -11.56
CA TRP A 347 0.31 -2.05 -12.71
C TRP A 347 0.21 -1.25 -14.01
N THR A 348 0.61 -1.91 -15.11
CA THR A 348 0.41 -1.41 -16.47
C THR A 348 -0.95 -1.84 -17.02
N LYS A 349 -1.37 -3.05 -16.68
CA LYS A 349 -2.68 -3.58 -17.04
C LYS A 349 -3.25 -4.35 -15.84
N TRP A 350 -4.35 -3.82 -15.33
CA TRP A 350 -5.08 -4.43 -14.23
C TRP A 350 -5.57 -5.84 -14.58
N PRO A 351 -5.51 -6.82 -13.66
CA PRO A 351 -4.93 -6.75 -12.31
C PRO A 351 -3.52 -7.33 -12.20
N ASP A 352 -2.97 -7.95 -13.26
CA ASP A 352 -1.86 -8.90 -13.12
C ASP A 352 -0.54 -8.43 -13.74
N GLN A 353 -0.56 -7.44 -14.63
CA GLN A 353 0.67 -6.95 -15.25
C GLN A 353 1.25 -5.80 -14.43
N LEU A 354 2.32 -6.11 -13.70
CA LEU A 354 3.03 -5.11 -12.89
C LEU A 354 3.81 -4.16 -13.79
N MET A 355 3.83 -2.89 -13.39
CA MET A 355 4.65 -1.90 -14.06
C MET A 355 6.08 -1.89 -13.54
N ASP A 356 6.99 -1.31 -14.33
CA ASP A 356 8.33 -0.97 -13.91
C ASP A 356 8.31 0.40 -13.20
N PRO A 357 8.61 0.49 -11.90
CA PRO A 357 8.55 1.74 -11.16
C PRO A 357 9.78 2.62 -11.37
N ARG A 358 10.81 2.16 -12.10
CA ARG A 358 12.07 2.91 -12.30
C ARG A 358 11.89 4.35 -12.79
N PRO A 359 10.91 4.72 -13.65
CA PRO A 359 10.70 6.12 -14.02
C PRO A 359 10.42 7.05 -12.84
N PHE A 360 9.91 6.53 -11.74
CA PHE A 360 9.59 7.28 -10.52
C PHE A 360 10.71 7.23 -9.46
N LEU A 361 11.75 6.41 -9.69
CA LEU A 361 12.79 6.09 -8.70
C LEU A 361 14.20 6.53 -9.19
N GLN A 362 14.24 7.65 -9.93
CA GLN A 362 15.51 8.19 -10.47
C GLN A 362 16.21 9.17 -9.49
N GLY A 363 15.71 9.29 -8.25
CA GLY A 363 16.23 10.22 -7.25
C GLY A 363 15.63 11.64 -7.35
N ASP A 364 14.75 11.87 -8.32
CA ASP A 364 14.13 13.16 -8.61
C ASP A 364 12.63 13.21 -8.31
N ILE A 365 12.01 12.07 -7.94
CA ILE A 365 10.57 11.94 -7.67
C ILE A 365 10.32 11.27 -6.32
N PHE A 366 10.33 9.93 -6.27
CA PHE A 366 10.03 9.20 -5.04
C PHE A 366 11.26 8.54 -4.41
N ASP A 367 11.22 8.42 -3.10
CA ASP A 367 12.22 7.73 -2.29
C ASP A 367 11.95 6.23 -2.23
N SER A 368 10.69 5.84 -2.39
CA SER A 368 10.21 4.47 -2.28
C SER A 368 8.92 4.27 -3.07
N VAL A 369 8.58 3.00 -3.29
CA VAL A 369 7.25 2.59 -3.79
C VAL A 369 6.73 1.42 -2.98
N MET A 370 5.40 1.22 -3.00
CA MET A 370 4.76 -0.02 -2.55
C MET A 370 5.26 -1.17 -3.43
N HIS A 371 6.04 -2.11 -2.87
CA HIS A 371 6.89 -3.02 -3.64
C HIS A 371 6.14 -4.27 -4.12
N TYR A 372 5.13 -4.10 -4.96
CA TYR A 372 4.37 -5.20 -5.57
C TYR A 372 5.21 -6.11 -6.47
N GLN A 373 6.31 -5.56 -7.05
CA GLN A 373 7.26 -6.30 -7.88
C GLN A 373 8.03 -7.38 -7.09
N TRP A 374 8.20 -7.19 -5.78
CA TRP A 374 8.73 -8.20 -4.87
C TRP A 374 7.62 -9.16 -4.40
N TYR A 375 6.44 -8.64 -4.04
CA TYR A 375 5.36 -9.44 -3.47
C TYR A 375 4.90 -10.57 -4.39
N LYS A 376 4.68 -10.30 -5.68
CA LYS A 376 4.14 -11.29 -6.61
C LYS A 376 5.05 -12.51 -6.78
N PRO A 377 6.36 -12.40 -7.09
CA PRO A 377 7.26 -13.55 -7.15
C PRO A 377 7.50 -14.20 -5.78
N ALA A 378 7.56 -13.44 -4.69
CA ALA A 378 7.67 -14.00 -3.34
C ALA A 378 6.46 -14.88 -2.99
N ARG A 379 5.24 -14.41 -3.23
CA ARG A 379 4.03 -15.21 -3.04
C ARG A 379 4.06 -16.49 -3.89
N ARG A 380 4.52 -16.42 -5.14
CA ARG A 380 4.65 -17.59 -6.01
C ARG A 380 5.64 -18.62 -5.47
N LEU A 381 6.71 -18.19 -4.83
CA LEU A 381 7.67 -19.09 -4.20
C LEU A 381 7.16 -19.63 -2.86
N PHE A 382 6.76 -18.77 -1.92
CA PHE A 382 6.47 -19.14 -0.55
C PHE A 382 5.15 -19.90 -0.38
N ALA A 383 4.11 -19.53 -1.12
CA ALA A 383 2.83 -20.24 -1.14
C ALA A 383 2.70 -21.22 -2.30
N GLN A 384 3.70 -21.34 -3.19
CA GLN A 384 3.59 -22.08 -4.45
C GLN A 384 2.36 -21.67 -5.28
N ALA A 385 2.02 -20.37 -5.20
CA ALA A 385 0.81 -19.82 -5.79
C ALA A 385 0.95 -19.62 -7.31
N ASN A 386 -0.17 -19.62 -8.03
CA ASN A 386 -0.24 -19.34 -9.48
C ASN A 386 0.78 -20.15 -10.30
N GLY A 387 0.79 -21.48 -10.09
CA GLY A 387 1.71 -22.41 -10.76
C GLY A 387 3.08 -22.50 -10.13
N GLY A 388 3.28 -21.89 -8.97
CA GLY A 388 4.53 -21.91 -8.21
C GLY A 388 5.68 -21.13 -8.87
N LEU A 389 6.78 -21.07 -8.16
CA LEU A 389 8.06 -20.56 -8.66
C LEU A 389 9.18 -21.39 -8.01
N LYS A 390 10.17 -21.80 -8.79
CA LYS A 390 11.35 -22.47 -8.25
C LYS A 390 12.31 -21.47 -7.63
N PRO A 391 13.19 -21.89 -6.70
CA PRO A 391 14.20 -21.03 -6.07
C PRO A 391 15.05 -20.25 -7.08
N SER A 392 15.60 -20.90 -8.13
CA SER A 392 16.39 -20.21 -9.15
C SER A 392 15.57 -19.18 -9.94
N GLY A 393 14.30 -19.48 -10.22
CA GLY A 393 13.37 -18.55 -10.87
C GLY A 393 13.09 -17.31 -10.01
N PHE A 394 12.95 -17.48 -8.70
CA PHE A 394 12.81 -16.36 -7.78
C PHE A 394 14.06 -15.46 -7.77
N VAL A 395 15.25 -16.07 -7.71
CA VAL A 395 16.52 -15.33 -7.77
C VAL A 395 16.63 -14.54 -9.07
N ALA A 396 16.30 -15.15 -10.22
CA ALA A 396 16.30 -14.48 -11.52
C ALA A 396 15.32 -13.29 -11.57
N GLU A 397 14.10 -13.46 -11.04
CA GLU A 397 13.11 -12.37 -10.95
C GLU A 397 13.60 -11.23 -10.05
N MET A 398 14.19 -11.52 -8.88
CA MET A 398 14.71 -10.50 -7.99
C MET A 398 15.90 -9.76 -8.58
N ASN A 399 16.84 -10.47 -9.20
CA ASN A 399 17.96 -9.84 -9.91
C ASN A 399 17.47 -8.88 -11.01
N ARG A 400 16.40 -9.24 -11.72
CA ARG A 400 15.79 -8.37 -12.74
C ARG A 400 15.11 -7.14 -12.11
N VAL A 401 14.41 -7.31 -11.00
CA VAL A 401 13.70 -6.21 -10.29
C VAL A 401 14.71 -5.20 -9.75
N TYR A 402 15.79 -5.66 -9.12
CA TYR A 402 16.80 -4.80 -8.51
C TYR A 402 17.87 -4.32 -9.48
N ALA A 403 17.86 -4.78 -10.74
CA ALA A 403 18.83 -4.34 -11.75
C ALA A 403 18.78 -2.82 -11.96
N GLY A 404 19.89 -2.14 -11.68
CA GLY A 404 20.02 -0.69 -11.80
C GLY A 404 19.54 0.11 -10.58
N TYR A 405 19.08 -0.53 -9.51
CA TYR A 405 18.83 0.14 -8.24
C TYR A 405 20.13 0.29 -7.43
N SER A 406 20.28 1.43 -6.76
CA SER A 406 21.30 1.57 -5.72
C SER A 406 20.95 0.67 -4.52
N GLN A 407 21.96 0.39 -3.69
CA GLN A 407 21.74 -0.32 -2.44
C GLN A 407 20.79 0.46 -1.53
N SER A 408 20.99 1.76 -1.42
CA SER A 408 20.13 2.65 -0.61
C SER A 408 18.68 2.59 -1.08
N LEU A 409 18.41 2.74 -2.37
CA LEU A 409 17.05 2.63 -2.91
C LEU A 409 16.44 1.27 -2.59
N SER A 410 17.17 0.18 -2.83
CA SER A 410 16.69 -1.19 -2.57
C SER A 410 16.31 -1.42 -1.10
N GLN A 411 17.01 -0.75 -0.17
CA GLN A 411 16.78 -0.84 1.27
C GLN A 411 15.54 -0.05 1.73
N ASN A 412 15.04 0.87 0.92
CA ASN A 412 13.91 1.74 1.26
C ASN A 412 12.58 1.29 0.62
N LEU A 413 12.57 0.31 -0.29
CA LEU A 413 11.33 -0.17 -0.91
C LEU A 413 10.41 -0.82 0.12
N MET A 414 9.11 -0.45 0.11
CA MET A 414 8.13 -0.96 1.07
C MET A 414 7.66 -2.36 0.69
N ASN A 415 8.16 -3.38 1.37
CA ASN A 415 7.77 -4.78 1.16
C ASN A 415 6.45 -5.09 1.85
N LEU A 416 5.36 -5.19 1.09
CA LEU A 416 4.03 -5.49 1.59
C LEU A 416 3.60 -6.92 1.23
N VAL A 417 2.85 -7.56 2.12
CA VAL A 417 2.21 -8.88 1.86
C VAL A 417 0.70 -8.75 1.71
N ALA A 418 0.14 -7.65 2.19
CA ALA A 418 -1.26 -7.26 2.02
C ALA A 418 -1.39 -5.74 2.16
N SER A 419 -2.53 -5.17 1.77
CA SER A 419 -2.89 -3.77 1.95
C SER A 419 -4.41 -3.60 1.95
N HIS A 420 -4.90 -2.37 2.04
CA HIS A 420 -6.33 -2.05 1.88
C HIS A 420 -6.87 -2.32 0.46
N ASP A 421 -6.00 -2.55 -0.53
CA ASP A 421 -6.33 -2.82 -1.94
C ASP A 421 -6.01 -4.25 -2.38
N SER A 422 -5.70 -5.14 -1.46
CA SER A 422 -5.39 -6.53 -1.77
C SER A 422 -6.01 -7.47 -0.74
N PRO A 423 -6.23 -8.74 -1.09
CA PRO A 423 -6.69 -9.72 -0.11
C PRO A 423 -5.77 -9.73 1.11
N ARG A 424 -6.34 -10.00 2.27
CA ARG A 424 -5.57 -10.23 3.49
C ARG A 424 -4.57 -11.35 3.31
N PHE A 425 -3.45 -11.26 4.02
CA PHE A 425 -2.31 -12.15 3.85
C PHE A 425 -2.70 -13.63 3.93
N GLY A 426 -3.43 -14.05 4.97
CA GLY A 426 -3.89 -15.43 5.11
C GLY A 426 -4.80 -15.88 3.97
N THR A 427 -5.77 -15.06 3.57
CA THR A 427 -6.69 -15.36 2.46
C THR A 427 -5.95 -15.47 1.13
N SER A 428 -4.93 -14.62 0.91
CA SER A 428 -4.09 -14.68 -0.28
C SER A 428 -3.33 -16.00 -0.38
N PHE A 429 -2.81 -16.51 0.73
CA PHE A 429 -2.06 -17.77 0.80
C PHE A 429 -2.97 -19.00 0.78
N GLN A 430 -4.18 -18.90 1.30
CA GLN A 430 -5.18 -19.97 1.26
C GLN A 430 -5.70 -20.21 -0.16
N ASN A 431 -5.85 -19.16 -0.99
CA ASN A 431 -6.38 -19.22 -2.36
C ASN A 431 -5.26 -19.13 -3.40
N LYS A 432 -4.40 -20.16 -3.44
CA LYS A 432 -3.12 -20.18 -4.19
C LYS A 432 -3.26 -20.07 -5.70
N ASP A 433 -4.35 -20.53 -6.29
CA ASP A 433 -4.65 -20.52 -7.72
C ASP A 433 -5.09 -19.13 -8.24
N LYS A 434 -5.40 -18.20 -7.35
CA LYS A 434 -5.92 -16.86 -7.66
C LYS A 434 -4.93 -15.76 -7.28
N TYR A 435 -5.01 -14.64 -7.99
CA TYR A 435 -4.22 -13.45 -7.69
C TYR A 435 -5.12 -12.21 -7.75
N LYS A 436 -4.95 -11.29 -6.79
CA LYS A 436 -5.59 -9.98 -6.66
C LYS A 436 -7.08 -10.00 -7.09
N PHE A 437 -7.40 -9.53 -8.28
CA PHE A 437 -8.77 -9.32 -8.77
C PHE A 437 -9.64 -10.57 -8.81
N ARG A 438 -9.03 -11.74 -8.97
CA ARG A 438 -9.73 -13.02 -8.88
C ARG A 438 -10.02 -13.45 -7.45
N MET A 439 -9.66 -12.63 -6.47
CA MET A 439 -9.95 -12.82 -5.06
C MET A 439 -11.08 -11.94 -4.54
N GLY A 440 -11.81 -11.22 -5.38
CA GLY A 440 -13.04 -10.53 -4.99
C GLY A 440 -14.17 -11.53 -4.81
N ALA A 441 -14.72 -11.61 -3.60
CA ALA A 441 -15.75 -12.59 -3.23
C ALA A 441 -17.05 -12.42 -4.03
N ARG A 442 -17.36 -11.21 -4.50
CA ARG A 442 -18.54 -10.94 -5.32
C ARG A 442 -18.60 -11.76 -6.61
N LYS A 443 -17.44 -12.05 -7.22
CA LYS A 443 -17.33 -12.70 -8.54
C LYS A 443 -16.76 -14.11 -8.48
N ASN A 444 -16.25 -14.53 -7.33
CA ASN A 444 -15.57 -15.80 -7.14
C ASN A 444 -16.13 -16.50 -5.89
N THR A 445 -17.16 -17.28 -6.10
CA THR A 445 -17.90 -17.98 -5.02
C THR A 445 -17.13 -19.20 -4.48
N ASP A 446 -16.04 -19.60 -5.15
CA ASP A 446 -15.18 -20.72 -4.79
C ASP A 446 -13.99 -20.32 -3.89
N LEU A 447 -13.98 -19.08 -3.37
CA LEU A 447 -12.95 -18.63 -2.45
C LEU A 447 -13.15 -19.24 -1.06
N HIS A 448 -12.03 -19.66 -0.46
CA HIS A 448 -11.99 -19.92 0.98
C HIS A 448 -11.99 -18.59 1.73
N LEU A 449 -13.11 -18.28 2.38
CA LEU A 449 -13.37 -16.99 3.07
C LEU A 449 -13.29 -17.10 4.60
N GLY A 450 -12.69 -18.17 5.12
CA GLY A 450 -12.45 -18.41 6.54
C GLY A 450 -11.00 -18.18 6.95
N PRO A 451 -10.66 -18.50 8.21
CA PRO A 451 -9.28 -18.43 8.69
C PRO A 451 -8.38 -19.39 7.90
N PRO A 452 -7.10 -19.04 7.71
CA PRO A 452 -6.14 -19.94 7.06
C PRO A 452 -5.93 -21.22 7.88
N ASP A 453 -5.74 -22.33 7.19
CA ASP A 453 -5.41 -23.60 7.85
C ASP A 453 -3.95 -23.63 8.35
N THR A 454 -3.62 -24.64 9.17
CA THR A 454 -2.31 -24.76 9.82
C THR A 454 -1.15 -24.85 8.80
N ALA A 455 -1.36 -25.47 7.63
CA ALA A 455 -0.33 -25.58 6.60
C ALA A 455 -0.07 -24.19 5.98
N VAL A 456 -1.13 -23.44 5.71
CA VAL A 456 -1.04 -22.05 5.21
C VAL A 456 -0.38 -21.15 6.24
N VAL A 457 -0.70 -21.27 7.53
CA VAL A 457 -0.03 -20.50 8.59
C VAL A 457 1.48 -20.78 8.62
N ARG A 458 1.91 -22.02 8.38
CA ARG A 458 3.34 -22.36 8.28
C ARG A 458 4.01 -21.64 7.10
N GLU A 459 3.38 -21.63 5.92
CA GLU A 459 3.86 -20.88 4.75
C GLU A 459 3.89 -19.36 4.99
N MET A 460 2.86 -18.82 5.65
CA MET A 460 2.81 -17.41 6.06
C MET A 460 4.01 -17.06 6.97
N ARG A 461 4.32 -17.88 7.96
CA ARG A 461 5.46 -17.67 8.88
C ARG A 461 6.80 -17.68 8.13
N MET A 462 6.97 -18.56 7.13
CA MET A 462 8.15 -18.53 6.25
C MET A 462 8.24 -17.22 5.46
N MET A 463 7.13 -16.78 4.87
CA MET A 463 7.07 -15.51 4.12
C MET A 463 7.35 -14.30 5.01
N LEU A 464 6.86 -14.30 6.26
CA LEU A 464 7.17 -13.25 7.24
C LEU A 464 8.65 -13.24 7.60
N LEU A 465 9.26 -14.42 7.85
CA LEU A 465 10.70 -14.51 8.08
C LEU A 465 11.47 -13.88 6.90
N HIS A 466 11.05 -14.19 5.66
CA HIS A 466 11.63 -13.57 4.47
C HIS A 466 11.41 -12.05 4.45
N GLN A 467 10.19 -11.54 4.64
CA GLN A 467 9.86 -10.12 4.59
C GLN A 467 10.70 -9.30 5.57
N PHE A 468 10.89 -9.79 6.81
CA PHE A 468 11.61 -9.06 7.86
C PHE A 468 13.15 -9.20 7.78
N THR A 469 13.66 -10.17 7.02
CA THR A 469 15.11 -10.38 6.87
C THR A 469 15.64 -9.96 5.48
N TYR A 470 14.76 -9.79 4.51
CA TYR A 470 15.11 -9.38 3.16
C TYR A 470 15.46 -7.90 3.06
N THR A 471 15.98 -7.45 1.90
CA THR A 471 16.19 -6.02 1.62
C THR A 471 14.85 -5.29 1.43
N GLY A 472 14.79 -4.03 1.80
CA GLY A 472 13.55 -3.24 1.85
C GLY A 472 12.99 -3.11 3.26
N THR A 473 11.90 -2.38 3.42
CA THR A 473 11.23 -2.09 4.69
C THR A 473 9.95 -2.91 4.83
N PRO A 474 9.80 -3.71 5.90
CA PRO A 474 8.60 -4.54 6.07
C PRO A 474 7.38 -3.69 6.39
N HIS A 475 6.24 -4.07 5.80
CA HIS A 475 4.95 -3.42 5.96
C HIS A 475 3.93 -4.41 6.52
N ILE A 476 3.12 -3.95 7.48
CA ILE A 476 2.03 -4.69 8.11
C ILE A 476 0.71 -3.98 7.80
N TRP A 477 -0.23 -4.68 7.18
CA TRP A 477 -1.60 -4.22 7.06
C TRP A 477 -2.34 -4.47 8.37
N SER A 478 -3.00 -3.44 8.94
CA SER A 478 -3.62 -3.50 10.27
C SER A 478 -4.54 -4.70 10.43
N GLY A 479 -4.26 -5.54 11.43
CA GLY A 479 -4.97 -6.77 11.74
C GLY A 479 -4.39 -8.04 11.11
N ASP A 480 -3.45 -7.96 10.17
CA ASP A 480 -2.78 -9.16 9.65
C ASP A 480 -1.93 -9.84 10.73
N GLU A 481 -1.36 -9.05 11.65
CA GLU A 481 -0.65 -9.56 12.83
C GLU A 481 -1.57 -10.24 13.86
N LEU A 482 -2.87 -9.99 13.75
CA LEU A 482 -3.92 -10.62 14.56
C LEU A 482 -4.57 -11.82 13.85
N GLY A 483 -4.05 -12.21 12.67
CA GLY A 483 -4.56 -13.34 11.89
C GLY A 483 -5.89 -13.07 11.18
N MET A 484 -6.23 -11.80 10.90
CA MET A 484 -7.44 -11.47 10.17
C MET A 484 -7.43 -12.05 8.76
N TRP A 485 -8.61 -12.44 8.28
CA TRP A 485 -8.85 -12.92 6.93
C TRP A 485 -9.90 -12.06 6.21
N GLY A 486 -9.84 -12.05 4.88
CA GLY A 486 -10.75 -11.30 4.02
C GLY A 486 -10.28 -11.37 2.58
N ALA A 487 -11.23 -11.51 1.66
CA ALA A 487 -11.02 -11.44 0.22
C ALA A 487 -10.52 -10.04 -0.20
N ASP A 488 -10.44 -9.77 -1.49
CA ASP A 488 -10.11 -8.44 -2.02
C ASP A 488 -11.16 -7.39 -1.61
N ASP A 489 -10.90 -6.12 -1.83
CA ASP A 489 -11.82 -5.02 -1.52
C ASP A 489 -13.27 -5.35 -1.91
N PRO A 490 -14.24 -5.16 -0.98
CA PRO A 490 -14.15 -4.51 0.34
C PRO A 490 -13.79 -5.42 1.51
N ASP A 491 -13.64 -6.73 1.31
CA ASP A 491 -13.53 -7.72 2.38
C ASP A 491 -12.19 -7.66 3.13
N CYS A 492 -11.13 -7.16 2.49
CA CYS A 492 -9.84 -6.90 3.15
C CYS A 492 -9.92 -5.75 4.17
N ARG A 493 -10.96 -4.90 4.08
CA ARG A 493 -11.19 -3.71 4.92
C ARG A 493 -12.16 -3.97 6.08
N LYS A 494 -12.25 -5.21 6.58
CA LYS A 494 -12.99 -5.52 7.81
C LYS A 494 -12.45 -4.71 8.99
N PRO A 495 -13.29 -4.32 9.98
CA PRO A 495 -12.81 -3.67 11.19
C PRO A 495 -11.83 -4.56 11.95
N VAL A 496 -10.78 -3.95 12.51
CA VAL A 496 -9.73 -4.69 13.23
C VAL A 496 -10.33 -5.40 14.45
N ILE A 497 -9.95 -6.67 14.62
CA ILE A 497 -10.40 -7.51 15.74
C ILE A 497 -9.53 -7.22 16.97
N TRP A 498 -10.07 -6.48 17.92
CA TRP A 498 -9.37 -6.17 19.17
C TRP A 498 -9.73 -7.16 20.26
N ASP A 499 -8.79 -7.46 21.16
CA ASP A 499 -8.94 -8.39 22.28
C ASP A 499 -9.93 -7.92 23.36
N ASP A 500 -10.15 -6.60 23.45
CA ASP A 500 -11.10 -5.98 24.35
C ASP A 500 -12.54 -5.90 23.77
N ILE A 501 -12.77 -6.47 22.57
CA ILE A 501 -14.09 -6.56 21.92
C ILE A 501 -14.45 -8.03 21.72
N LYS A 502 -15.62 -8.45 22.22
CA LYS A 502 -16.16 -9.78 21.97
C LYS A 502 -16.84 -9.84 20.60
N HIS A 503 -16.10 -10.31 19.60
CA HIS A 503 -16.61 -10.46 18.24
C HIS A 503 -17.57 -11.63 18.11
N ARG A 504 -18.58 -11.48 17.24
CA ARG A 504 -19.43 -12.60 16.81
C ARG A 504 -18.65 -13.49 15.85
N PRO A 505 -18.90 -14.82 15.87
CA PRO A 505 -18.31 -15.70 14.86
C PRO A 505 -18.84 -15.33 13.47
N GLN A 506 -18.02 -15.52 12.44
CA GLN A 506 -18.46 -15.42 11.06
C GLN A 506 -19.25 -16.68 10.72
N VAL A 507 -20.53 -16.52 10.38
CA VAL A 507 -21.45 -17.62 10.02
C VAL A 507 -22.14 -17.40 8.68
N PHE A 508 -22.01 -16.20 8.09
CA PHE A 508 -22.61 -15.89 6.81
C PHE A 508 -21.57 -15.86 5.69
N THR A 509 -22.03 -16.16 4.49
CA THR A 509 -21.31 -15.96 3.22
C THR A 509 -21.78 -14.66 2.54
N PRO A 510 -21.06 -14.13 1.53
CA PRO A 510 -21.47 -12.92 0.82
C PRO A 510 -22.87 -12.98 0.18
N ASP A 511 -23.35 -14.17 -0.17
CA ASP A 511 -24.70 -14.41 -0.73
C ASP A 511 -25.77 -14.68 0.35
N GLY A 512 -25.41 -14.50 1.63
CA GLY A 512 -26.33 -14.60 2.77
C GLY A 512 -26.62 -16.02 3.25
N GLN A 513 -25.96 -17.04 2.70
CA GLN A 513 -26.08 -18.40 3.20
C GLN A 513 -25.32 -18.56 4.54
N ARG A 514 -25.63 -19.61 5.28
CA ARG A 514 -24.94 -19.91 6.55
C ARG A 514 -24.00 -21.09 6.39
N HIS A 515 -22.86 -20.99 7.06
CA HIS A 515 -21.88 -22.07 7.21
C HIS A 515 -21.56 -22.34 8.69
N GLU A 516 -20.77 -23.37 8.97
CA GLU A 516 -20.24 -23.63 10.30
C GLU A 516 -19.46 -22.43 10.84
N PRO A 517 -19.65 -22.06 12.11
CA PRO A 517 -19.07 -20.84 12.67
C PRO A 517 -17.54 -20.82 12.62
N PHE A 518 -16.96 -19.77 12.03
CA PHE A 518 -15.55 -19.44 12.21
C PHE A 518 -15.39 -18.48 13.39
N PRO A 519 -14.67 -18.89 14.47
CA PRO A 519 -14.41 -18.01 15.59
C PRO A 519 -13.57 -16.79 15.17
N VAL A 520 -14.04 -15.59 15.48
CA VAL A 520 -13.35 -14.33 15.22
C VAL A 520 -12.68 -13.86 16.50
N LYS A 521 -11.36 -14.04 16.59
CA LYS A 521 -10.54 -13.64 17.73
C LYS A 521 -9.10 -13.36 17.30
N PRO A 522 -8.36 -12.47 18.01
CA PRO A 522 -6.94 -12.24 17.75
C PRO A 522 -6.09 -13.51 17.88
N ASP A 523 -5.19 -13.71 16.91
CA ASP A 523 -4.13 -14.71 16.99
C ASP A 523 -2.93 -14.16 17.75
N THR A 524 -2.84 -14.51 19.04
CA THR A 524 -1.76 -14.04 19.92
C THR A 524 -0.41 -14.68 19.62
N GLU A 525 -0.37 -15.88 19.04
CA GLU A 525 0.87 -16.56 18.65
C GLU A 525 1.46 -15.90 17.40
N LEU A 526 0.64 -15.61 16.41
CA LEU A 526 1.07 -14.88 15.21
C LEU A 526 1.57 -13.48 15.58
N ARG A 527 0.85 -12.76 16.44
CA ARG A 527 1.29 -11.44 16.95
C ARG A 527 2.64 -11.54 17.65
N SER A 528 2.84 -12.56 18.50
CA SER A 528 4.11 -12.78 19.18
C SER A 528 5.24 -13.07 18.19
N TYR A 529 4.96 -13.78 17.12
CA TYR A 529 5.93 -14.01 16.04
C TYR A 529 6.31 -12.73 15.32
N TYR A 530 5.36 -11.85 15.00
CA TYR A 530 5.67 -10.51 14.45
C TYR A 530 6.59 -9.72 15.39
N LYS A 531 6.31 -9.69 16.69
CA LYS A 531 7.17 -9.04 17.70
C LYS A 531 8.61 -9.59 17.66
N THR A 532 8.76 -10.90 17.55
CA THR A 532 10.07 -11.55 17.49
C THR A 532 10.83 -11.19 16.21
N LEU A 533 10.15 -11.16 15.06
CA LEU A 533 10.72 -10.75 13.77
C LEU A 533 11.18 -9.27 13.80
N ILE A 534 10.36 -8.40 14.36
CA ILE A 534 10.67 -6.99 14.54
C ILE A 534 11.89 -6.81 15.45
N ALA A 535 11.93 -7.52 16.58
CA ALA A 535 13.06 -7.48 17.51
C ALA A 535 14.36 -7.99 16.84
N LEU A 536 14.28 -9.07 16.06
CA LEU A 536 15.41 -9.60 15.29
C LEU A 536 15.93 -8.52 14.33
N ARG A 537 15.05 -7.90 13.50
CA ARG A 537 15.46 -6.89 12.53
C ARG A 537 16.08 -5.66 13.19
N LYS A 538 15.53 -5.17 14.31
CA LYS A 538 16.07 -4.03 15.06
C LYS A 538 17.44 -4.33 15.67
N LYS A 539 17.66 -5.56 16.14
CA LYS A 539 18.93 -6.00 16.73
C LYS A 539 20.02 -6.23 15.68
N ARG A 540 19.65 -6.66 14.48
CA ARG A 540 20.55 -7.09 13.40
C ARG A 540 20.66 -6.03 12.32
N ARG A 541 21.63 -5.10 12.47
CA ARG A 541 21.80 -3.94 11.56
C ARG A 541 22.06 -4.35 10.11
N GLU A 542 22.65 -5.50 9.87
CA GLU A 542 22.83 -6.07 8.53
C GLU A 542 21.49 -6.40 7.84
N LEU A 543 20.41 -6.65 8.57
CA LEU A 543 19.08 -6.83 8.00
C LEU A 543 18.47 -5.51 7.51
N VAL A 544 18.93 -4.38 8.05
CA VAL A 544 18.48 -3.03 7.70
C VAL A 544 19.32 -2.49 6.54
N GLY A 545 20.62 -2.33 6.74
CA GLY A 545 21.54 -1.63 5.83
C GLY A 545 22.55 -2.53 5.12
N GLY A 546 22.52 -3.85 5.33
CA GLY A 546 23.48 -4.78 4.74
C GLY A 546 23.21 -5.13 3.28
N GLY A 547 24.26 -5.62 2.62
CA GLY A 547 24.14 -6.24 1.30
C GLY A 547 23.26 -7.48 1.31
N LEU A 548 22.85 -7.92 0.13
CA LEU A 548 22.09 -9.15 -0.10
C LEU A 548 22.80 -10.02 -1.12
N GLU A 549 23.00 -11.29 -0.79
CA GLU A 549 23.56 -12.28 -1.71
C GLU A 549 22.79 -13.60 -1.58
N PHE A 550 22.37 -14.16 -2.70
CA PHE A 550 21.80 -15.51 -2.73
C PHE A 550 22.92 -16.54 -2.75
N VAL A 551 23.02 -17.36 -1.71
CA VAL A 551 24.10 -18.36 -1.53
C VAL A 551 23.65 -19.77 -1.91
N VAL A 552 22.36 -20.06 -1.87
CA VAL A 552 21.77 -21.33 -2.34
C VAL A 552 20.47 -21.07 -3.09
N ALA A 553 20.32 -21.66 -4.27
CA ALA A 553 19.07 -21.71 -5.03
C ALA A 553 18.98 -23.09 -5.72
N ASN A 554 18.48 -24.09 -5.01
CA ASN A 554 18.43 -25.49 -5.47
C ASN A 554 17.00 -25.88 -5.83
N ASP A 555 16.75 -26.03 -7.11
CA ASP A 555 15.43 -26.37 -7.66
C ASP A 555 15.03 -27.83 -7.43
N ASN A 556 15.99 -28.76 -7.32
CA ASN A 556 15.73 -30.17 -7.10
C ASN A 556 15.31 -30.43 -5.65
N ASP A 557 15.94 -29.74 -4.72
CA ASP A 557 15.63 -29.84 -3.29
C ASP A 557 14.59 -28.81 -2.84
N MET A 558 14.22 -27.85 -3.71
CA MET A 558 13.34 -26.73 -3.40
C MET A 558 13.86 -25.97 -2.17
N THR A 559 15.16 -25.60 -2.16
CA THR A 559 15.78 -24.86 -1.08
C THR A 559 16.38 -23.55 -1.57
N LEU A 560 16.27 -22.52 -0.73
CA LEU A 560 16.83 -21.18 -0.96
C LEU A 560 17.58 -20.75 0.27
N ALA A 561 18.76 -20.12 0.10
CA ALA A 561 19.39 -19.36 1.17
C ALA A 561 20.00 -18.07 0.64
N TYR A 562 19.96 -17.04 1.47
CA TYR A 562 20.62 -15.78 1.21
C TYR A 562 21.33 -15.25 2.45
N ARG A 563 22.39 -14.48 2.19
CA ARG A 563 23.19 -13.78 3.18
C ARG A 563 22.86 -12.30 3.21
N ARG A 564 22.75 -11.74 4.40
CA ARG A 564 22.76 -10.31 4.67
C ARG A 564 24.04 -9.98 5.40
N GLU A 565 24.78 -8.97 4.92
CA GLU A 565 26.09 -8.64 5.50
C GLU A 565 26.29 -7.13 5.62
N LEU A 566 26.81 -6.69 6.78
CA LEU A 566 27.20 -5.31 7.05
C LEU A 566 28.42 -5.29 7.99
N ALA A 567 29.52 -4.68 7.56
CA ALA A 567 30.73 -4.49 8.36
C ALA A 567 31.24 -5.78 9.04
N GLY A 568 31.23 -6.90 8.31
CA GLY A 568 31.68 -8.21 8.77
C GLY A 568 30.68 -8.99 9.64
N ARG A 569 29.53 -8.39 9.97
CA ARG A 569 28.43 -9.06 10.64
C ARG A 569 27.48 -9.66 9.61
N GLN A 570 27.09 -10.91 9.83
CA GLN A 570 26.30 -11.66 8.86
C GLN A 570 25.04 -12.27 9.49
N THR A 571 23.99 -12.33 8.69
CA THR A 571 22.80 -13.17 8.94
C THR A 571 22.53 -13.99 7.69
N ILE A 572 22.47 -15.30 7.80
CA ILE A 572 22.03 -16.20 6.73
C ILE A 572 20.61 -16.66 7.01
N VAL A 573 19.78 -16.64 5.98
CA VAL A 573 18.37 -17.09 6.06
C VAL A 573 18.19 -18.20 5.05
N ALA A 574 17.74 -19.37 5.54
CA ALA A 574 17.56 -20.56 4.71
C ALA A 574 16.13 -21.08 4.79
N PHE A 575 15.64 -21.61 3.67
CA PHE A 575 14.28 -22.12 3.50
C PHE A 575 14.24 -23.47 2.81
N ASN A 576 13.28 -24.30 3.21
CA ASN A 576 12.86 -25.53 2.55
C ASN A 576 11.39 -25.42 2.13
N PHE A 577 11.12 -25.38 0.84
CA PHE A 577 9.78 -25.29 0.24
C PHE A 577 9.19 -26.67 -0.12
N SER A 578 9.85 -27.77 0.26
CA SER A 578 9.42 -29.12 -0.08
C SER A 578 8.68 -29.80 1.09
N GLY A 579 7.92 -30.83 0.77
CA GLY A 579 7.28 -31.72 1.76
C GLY A 579 8.20 -32.76 2.41
N GLN A 580 9.53 -32.63 2.27
CA GLN A 580 10.52 -33.54 2.82
C GLN A 580 11.58 -32.81 3.61
N VAL A 581 12.26 -33.48 4.54
CA VAL A 581 13.45 -32.95 5.20
C VAL A 581 14.54 -32.73 4.16
N LYS A 582 15.11 -31.54 4.13
CA LYS A 582 16.18 -31.15 3.19
C LYS A 582 17.40 -30.60 3.93
N THR A 583 18.58 -30.80 3.33
CA THR A 583 19.83 -30.22 3.85
C THR A 583 20.23 -29.03 2.99
N VAL A 584 20.40 -27.88 3.62
CA VAL A 584 21.04 -26.69 3.01
C VAL A 584 22.50 -26.70 3.42
N SER A 585 23.41 -26.77 2.44
CA SER A 585 24.86 -26.76 2.65
C SER A 585 25.43 -25.41 2.23
N LEU A 586 26.12 -24.76 3.15
CA LEU A 586 26.81 -23.48 2.97
C LEU A 586 28.32 -23.72 2.93
N THR A 587 29.06 -23.00 2.09
CA THR A 587 30.52 -23.15 1.94
C THR A 587 31.30 -22.41 3.04
N ALA A 588 32.63 -22.66 3.13
CA ALA A 588 33.52 -22.12 4.16
C ALA A 588 33.67 -20.60 4.18
N ASP A 589 33.41 -19.93 3.04
CA ASP A 589 33.40 -18.45 2.97
C ASP A 589 32.20 -17.84 3.72
N ASP A 590 31.19 -18.66 3.99
CA ASP A 590 30.05 -18.33 4.85
C ASP A 590 30.38 -18.60 6.34
N ARG A 591 31.55 -18.11 6.79
CA ARG A 591 32.08 -18.35 8.15
C ARG A 591 31.18 -17.76 9.21
N LEU A 592 30.22 -18.55 9.61
CA LEU A 592 29.42 -18.25 10.77
C LEU A 592 29.88 -19.14 11.94
N LYS A 593 30.23 -18.54 13.06
CA LYS A 593 30.04 -19.22 14.35
C LYS A 593 28.54 -19.19 14.62
N SER A 594 27.79 -19.95 13.78
CA SER A 594 26.37 -19.72 13.62
C SER A 594 25.58 -20.40 14.72
N ARG A 595 24.72 -19.64 15.35
CA ARG A 595 23.60 -20.18 16.10
C ARG A 595 22.29 -19.86 15.38
N VAL A 596 21.25 -20.63 15.70
CA VAL A 596 19.89 -20.32 15.32
C VAL A 596 19.45 -19.03 16.03
N LEU A 597 19.10 -18.01 15.26
CA LEU A 597 18.57 -16.74 15.76
C LEU A 597 17.04 -16.78 15.87
N LEU A 598 16.40 -17.37 14.84
CA LEU A 598 14.94 -17.47 14.76
C LEU A 598 14.55 -18.58 13.77
N GLU A 599 13.54 -19.34 14.13
CA GLU A 599 12.86 -20.33 13.29
C GLU A 599 11.50 -19.79 12.81
N SER A 600 11.07 -20.17 11.61
CA SER A 600 9.72 -19.84 11.12
C SER A 600 8.63 -20.58 11.92
N SER A 601 8.95 -21.77 12.44
CA SER A 601 8.12 -22.57 13.33
C SER A 601 9.02 -23.26 14.36
N PRO A 602 8.53 -23.63 15.54
CA PRO A 602 9.36 -24.19 16.62
C PRO A 602 10.15 -25.46 16.27
N ASP A 603 9.77 -26.15 15.21
CA ASP A 603 10.37 -27.39 14.72
C ASP A 603 11.06 -27.23 13.36
N SER A 604 11.44 -26.01 12.96
CA SER A 604 12.00 -25.77 11.62
C SER A 604 13.33 -26.48 11.38
N VAL A 605 14.18 -26.57 12.40
CA VAL A 605 15.52 -27.15 12.30
C VAL A 605 15.52 -28.59 12.82
N ALA A 606 15.69 -29.55 11.90
CA ALA A 606 15.83 -30.99 12.23
C ALA A 606 17.26 -31.37 12.62
N GLY A 607 18.24 -30.57 12.28
CA GLY A 607 19.65 -30.80 12.63
C GLY A 607 20.58 -29.71 12.13
N PHE A 608 21.67 -29.50 12.84
CA PHE A 608 22.69 -28.52 12.52
C PHE A 608 24.08 -29.11 12.69
N ARG A 609 24.94 -29.02 11.71
CA ARG A 609 26.33 -29.41 11.76
C ARG A 609 27.22 -28.33 11.19
N GLN A 610 28.28 -28.01 11.87
CA GLN A 610 29.29 -27.07 11.40
C GLN A 610 30.67 -27.65 11.57
N ASN A 611 31.50 -27.53 10.53
CA ASN A 611 32.92 -27.86 10.56
C ASN A 611 33.73 -26.69 9.91
N ASN A 612 35.03 -26.84 9.79
CA ASN A 612 35.91 -25.78 9.27
C ASN A 612 35.68 -25.46 7.77
N ARG A 613 34.86 -26.20 7.05
CA ARG A 613 34.64 -26.06 5.61
C ARG A 613 33.18 -25.88 5.20
N THR A 614 32.24 -26.38 6.00
CA THR A 614 30.81 -26.37 5.64
C THR A 614 29.94 -26.15 6.87
N THR A 615 28.81 -25.50 6.66
CA THR A 615 27.68 -25.47 7.57
C THR A 615 26.52 -26.21 6.90
N GLU A 616 26.02 -27.27 7.53
CA GLU A 616 24.88 -28.05 7.08
C GLU A 616 23.69 -27.84 7.99
N ILE A 617 22.57 -27.42 7.43
CA ILE A 617 21.32 -27.19 8.14
C ILE A 617 20.29 -28.16 7.58
N LYS A 618 19.76 -29.06 8.42
CA LYS A 618 18.62 -29.91 8.06
C LYS A 618 17.35 -29.18 8.43
N LEU A 619 16.54 -28.86 7.43
CA LEU A 619 15.26 -28.17 7.58
C LEU A 619 14.10 -29.16 7.41
N ASN A 620 13.14 -29.10 8.32
CA ASN A 620 11.88 -29.81 8.20
C ASN A 620 11.05 -29.32 6.99
N PRO A 621 10.02 -30.05 6.56
CA PRO A 621 9.15 -29.62 5.49
C PRO A 621 8.55 -28.22 5.74
N TYR A 622 8.51 -27.39 4.70
CA TYR A 622 7.91 -26.04 4.72
C TYR A 622 8.38 -25.22 5.93
N SER A 623 9.66 -25.00 6.02
CA SER A 623 10.28 -24.30 7.14
C SER A 623 11.39 -23.37 6.72
N GLY A 624 11.74 -22.44 7.60
CA GLY A 624 12.82 -21.48 7.40
C GLY A 624 13.52 -21.14 8.72
N VAL A 625 14.78 -20.69 8.60
CA VAL A 625 15.61 -20.34 9.75
C VAL A 625 16.50 -19.14 9.42
N ALA A 626 16.67 -18.25 10.39
CA ALA A 626 17.72 -17.25 10.40
C ALA A 626 18.86 -17.68 11.31
N LEU A 627 20.08 -17.59 10.81
CA LEU A 627 21.33 -17.94 11.49
C LEU A 627 22.25 -16.73 11.55
N GLY A 628 23.05 -16.60 12.58
CA GLY A 628 24.05 -15.53 12.68
C GLY A 628 24.94 -15.67 13.90
N ASP A 629 25.90 -14.77 14.00
CA ASP A 629 26.80 -14.67 15.16
C ASP A 629 26.06 -14.07 16.37
N GLU A 630 26.69 -14.14 17.54
CA GLU A 630 26.17 -13.50 18.77
C GLU A 630 26.05 -11.96 18.66
#